data_8071a0edebc2a4621cd510b21b27aaab
#
_entry.id   8071a0edebc2a4621cd510b21b27aaab
#
_cell.length_a   1.000
_cell.length_b   1.000
_cell.length_c   1.000
_cell.angle_alpha   90.00
_cell.angle_beta   90.00
_cell.angle_gamma   90.00
#
_symmetry.space_group_name_H-M   'P 1'
#
loop_
_entity.id
_entity.type
_entity.pdbx_description
1 polymer ?
#
loop_
_entity_poly.entity_id
_entity_poly.type
_entity_poly.pdbx_seq_one_letter_code
_entity_poly.pdbx_strand_id
1 'polypeptide(L)'
;MASQTLERPMATAGETGWTTTMARRAAAAGESLAVSTRGLTKRYGDATVVDDMDLEVPEGAVYGFLGPNGAGKSTTMKMLLGLVHASGGEAVVLGREMTPANRLEVLREVGSLIEAPSCYPHLTARENLEIVRRLRGLPESCIDEALSVVRLDDAKTQRKLVGHFSLGMRQRLGIAAALMGHPRLLLLDEPTNGLDPSGIHEIRQLVREMPGRFGCTVIVSSHLLSEIDQMADHVGIINRGRMVWQGSMADLHARARRWLALRTTDNAAAAGALPGAVADGEWLRIKAVDDATAGQVTLGLARRGIGVVRLEERSESLEDIFLKLTGMEATL
;
A
#
# COMPACT_ATOMS: atom_id res chain seq x y z
N MET A 1 7.87 -53.56 -24.26
CA MET A 1 8.37 -52.60 -23.27
C MET A 1 7.69 -51.28 -23.54
N ALA A 2 6.66 -50.95 -22.76
CA ALA A 2 5.79 -49.78 -22.99
C ALA A 2 6.32 -48.61 -22.20
N SER A 3 6.62 -47.51 -22.89
CA SER A 3 6.93 -46.20 -22.28
C SER A 3 5.64 -45.58 -21.75
N GLN A 4 5.54 -45.42 -20.46
CA GLN A 4 4.49 -44.62 -19.84
C GLN A 4 4.86 -43.12 -19.90
N THR A 5 4.13 -42.40 -20.71
CA THR A 5 4.14 -40.93 -20.75
C THR A 5 3.29 -40.44 -19.58
N LEU A 6 3.93 -39.80 -18.57
CA LEU A 6 3.26 -39.12 -17.47
C LEU A 6 2.65 -37.80 -17.99
N GLU A 7 1.34 -37.78 -18.14
CA GLU A 7 0.57 -36.56 -18.38
C GLU A 7 0.61 -35.66 -17.13
N ARG A 8 1.04 -34.40 -17.32
CA ARG A 8 0.91 -33.35 -16.32
C ARG A 8 -0.58 -32.94 -16.23
N PRO A 9 -1.13 -32.74 -15.03
CA PRO A 9 -2.48 -32.20 -14.92
C PRO A 9 -2.50 -30.75 -15.40
N MET A 10 -3.41 -30.44 -16.30
CA MET A 10 -3.74 -29.10 -16.77
C MET A 10 -4.26 -28.27 -15.59
N ALA A 11 -3.63 -27.11 -15.35
CA ALA A 11 -4.11 -26.11 -14.39
C ALA A 11 -5.50 -25.61 -14.84
N THR A 12 -6.43 -25.59 -13.90
CA THR A 12 -7.81 -25.15 -14.12
C THR A 12 -7.85 -23.65 -14.42
N ALA A 13 -8.49 -23.29 -15.53
CA ALA A 13 -8.73 -21.92 -15.99
C ALA A 13 -9.75 -21.22 -15.08
N GLY A 14 -9.31 -20.70 -13.93
CA GLY A 14 -10.17 -20.00 -12.98
C GLY A 14 -9.60 -18.69 -12.43
N GLU A 15 -8.27 -18.50 -12.49
CA GLU A 15 -7.61 -17.41 -11.75
C GLU A 15 -7.09 -16.24 -12.61
N THR A 16 -7.10 -16.36 -13.93
CA THR A 16 -6.58 -15.32 -14.84
C THR A 16 -7.59 -14.24 -15.26
N GLY A 17 -8.83 -14.34 -14.81
CA GLY A 17 -9.91 -13.42 -15.24
C GLY A 17 -9.90 -12.04 -14.59
N TRP A 18 -9.20 -11.85 -13.47
CA TRP A 18 -9.31 -10.63 -12.66
C TRP A 18 -8.33 -9.53 -13.04
N THR A 19 -7.10 -9.87 -13.38
CA THR A 19 -6.07 -8.93 -13.84
C THR A 19 -6.42 -8.28 -15.17
N THR A 20 -7.03 -9.03 -16.08
CA THR A 20 -7.44 -8.53 -17.40
C THR A 20 -8.61 -7.52 -17.32
N THR A 21 -9.41 -7.56 -16.27
CA THR A 21 -10.59 -6.69 -16.13
C THR A 21 -10.19 -5.29 -15.66
N MET A 22 -9.16 -5.13 -14.85
CA MET A 22 -8.69 -3.82 -14.35
C MET A 22 -7.86 -3.08 -15.41
N ALA A 23 -6.96 -3.74 -16.12
CA ALA A 23 -6.23 -3.15 -17.26
C ALA A 23 -7.20 -2.62 -18.34
N ARG A 24 -8.32 -3.30 -18.58
CA ARG A 24 -9.41 -2.81 -19.42
C ARG A 24 -10.18 -1.64 -18.82
N ARG A 25 -10.27 -1.53 -17.48
CA ARG A 25 -10.95 -0.44 -16.79
C ARG A 25 -10.12 0.85 -16.80
N ALA A 26 -8.82 0.80 -16.51
CA ALA A 26 -7.91 1.94 -16.59
C ALA A 26 -7.80 2.46 -18.02
N ALA A 27 -7.66 1.58 -19.01
CA ALA A 27 -7.68 1.94 -20.42
C ALA A 27 -9.06 2.48 -20.89
N ALA A 28 -10.15 2.03 -20.29
CA ALA A 28 -11.50 2.52 -20.58
C ALA A 28 -11.83 3.84 -19.89
N ALA A 29 -11.14 4.16 -18.75
CA ALA A 29 -11.28 5.41 -18.02
C ALA A 29 -10.38 6.54 -18.55
N GLY A 30 -9.42 6.23 -19.46
CA GLY A 30 -8.46 7.22 -19.97
C GLY A 30 -7.44 7.69 -18.93
N GLU A 31 -7.26 6.95 -17.83
CA GLU A 31 -6.30 7.28 -16.78
C GLU A 31 -4.88 6.93 -17.22
N SER A 32 -3.97 7.91 -17.15
CA SER A 32 -2.55 7.69 -17.41
C SER A 32 -1.90 6.94 -16.24
N LEU A 33 -0.98 6.01 -16.56
CA LEU A 33 -0.24 5.25 -15.56
C LEU A 33 1.17 5.83 -15.39
N ALA A 34 1.53 6.14 -14.15
CA ALA A 34 2.91 6.52 -13.80
C ALA A 34 3.86 5.33 -13.82
N VAL A 35 3.35 4.15 -13.44
CA VAL A 35 4.10 2.89 -13.50
C VAL A 35 3.19 1.78 -14.01
N SER A 36 3.69 0.97 -14.93
CA SER A 36 3.08 -0.30 -15.29
C SER A 36 4.14 -1.38 -15.45
N THR A 37 3.83 -2.61 -15.02
CA THR A 37 4.70 -3.77 -15.25
C THR A 37 3.90 -4.92 -15.85
N ARG A 38 4.57 -5.78 -16.60
CA ARG A 38 4.00 -6.99 -17.18
C ARG A 38 4.94 -8.15 -16.94
N GLY A 39 4.45 -9.14 -16.19
CA GLY A 39 5.21 -10.35 -15.89
C GLY A 39 6.54 -10.09 -15.20
N LEU A 40 6.69 -8.95 -14.48
CA LEU A 40 7.96 -8.56 -13.89
C LEU A 40 8.43 -9.61 -12.90
N THR A 41 9.61 -10.17 -13.17
CA THR A 41 10.13 -11.32 -12.42
C THR A 41 11.55 -11.08 -11.96
N LYS A 42 11.87 -11.48 -10.71
CA LYS A 42 13.24 -11.48 -10.18
C LYS A 42 13.58 -12.78 -9.50
N ARG A 43 14.67 -13.37 -9.98
CA ARG A 43 15.27 -14.59 -9.41
C ARG A 43 16.67 -14.30 -8.88
N TYR A 44 16.99 -14.88 -7.74
CA TYR A 44 18.34 -14.92 -7.18
C TYR A 44 18.72 -16.39 -6.96
N GLY A 45 19.57 -16.94 -7.82
CA GLY A 45 19.80 -18.37 -7.87
C GLY A 45 18.47 -19.12 -8.09
N ASP A 46 18.16 -20.05 -7.23
CA ASP A 46 16.92 -20.85 -7.30
C ASP A 46 15.71 -20.15 -6.67
N ALA A 47 15.89 -19.04 -5.96
CA ALA A 47 14.82 -18.33 -5.29
C ALA A 47 14.17 -17.29 -6.20
N THR A 48 12.86 -17.41 -6.44
CA THR A 48 12.05 -16.38 -7.10
C THR A 48 11.48 -15.45 -6.04
N VAL A 49 11.94 -14.19 -6.03
CA VAL A 49 11.55 -13.17 -5.05
C VAL A 49 10.40 -12.30 -5.55
N VAL A 50 10.35 -12.04 -6.85
CA VAL A 50 9.21 -11.41 -7.55
C VAL A 50 8.86 -12.34 -8.71
N ASP A 51 7.59 -12.65 -8.86
CA ASP A 51 7.11 -13.70 -9.74
C ASP A 51 5.86 -13.24 -10.49
N ASP A 52 6.01 -12.96 -11.77
CA ASP A 52 4.92 -12.61 -12.71
C ASP A 52 4.09 -11.40 -12.19
N MET A 53 4.78 -10.30 -11.81
CA MET A 53 4.17 -9.14 -11.19
C MET A 53 3.62 -8.17 -12.24
N ASP A 54 2.31 -8.00 -12.24
CA ASP A 54 1.60 -6.98 -13.00
C ASP A 54 1.18 -5.85 -12.05
N LEU A 55 1.87 -4.72 -12.12
CA LEU A 55 1.64 -3.53 -11.29
C LEU A 55 1.12 -2.39 -12.17
N GLU A 56 0.07 -1.72 -11.71
CA GLU A 56 -0.52 -0.55 -12.36
C GLU A 56 -0.70 0.57 -11.35
N VAL A 57 0.03 1.68 -11.53
CA VAL A 57 0.01 2.84 -10.65
C VAL A 57 -0.56 4.04 -11.39
N PRO A 58 -1.74 4.56 -11.03
CA PRO A 58 -2.32 5.74 -11.64
C PRO A 58 -1.46 7.00 -11.41
N GLU A 59 -1.39 7.88 -12.41
CA GLU A 59 -0.71 9.18 -12.27
C GLU A 59 -1.43 10.08 -11.24
N GLY A 60 -0.65 10.82 -10.44
CA GLY A 60 -1.18 11.78 -9.48
C GLY A 60 -1.81 11.17 -8.24
N ALA A 61 -1.68 9.87 -8.02
CA ALA A 61 -2.22 9.17 -6.86
C ALA A 61 -1.14 8.84 -5.81
N VAL A 62 -1.56 8.60 -4.57
CA VAL A 62 -0.77 7.86 -3.58
C VAL A 62 -1.13 6.38 -3.71
N TYR A 63 -0.16 5.58 -4.12
CA TYR A 63 -0.30 4.13 -4.28
C TYR A 63 0.39 3.40 -3.12
N GLY A 64 -0.38 2.70 -2.32
CA GLY A 64 0.10 1.83 -1.25
C GLY A 64 0.56 0.48 -1.79
N PHE A 65 1.80 0.10 -1.54
CA PHE A 65 2.35 -1.19 -1.92
C PHE A 65 2.48 -2.07 -0.68
N LEU A 66 1.45 -2.85 -0.41
CA LEU A 66 1.23 -3.58 0.84
C LEU A 66 1.63 -5.04 0.75
N GLY A 67 2.26 -5.56 1.77
CA GLY A 67 2.57 -6.98 1.89
C GLY A 67 3.48 -7.29 3.06
N PRO A 68 3.56 -8.56 3.50
CA PRO A 68 4.42 -8.97 4.60
C PRO A 68 5.91 -8.73 4.29
N ASN A 69 6.74 -8.80 5.33
CA ASN A 69 8.19 -8.74 5.14
C ASN A 69 8.65 -9.92 4.27
N GLY A 70 9.53 -9.64 3.31
CA GLY A 70 9.98 -10.64 2.33
C GLY A 70 9.01 -10.89 1.16
N ALA A 71 7.87 -10.19 1.07
CA ALA A 71 6.92 -10.36 -0.03
C ALA A 71 7.43 -9.86 -1.41
N GLY A 72 8.59 -9.18 -1.46
CA GLY A 72 9.17 -8.66 -2.71
C GLY A 72 9.03 -7.16 -2.93
N LYS A 73 8.45 -6.38 -1.98
CA LYS A 73 8.21 -4.93 -2.10
C LYS A 73 9.46 -4.14 -2.51
N SER A 74 10.49 -4.15 -1.67
CA SER A 74 11.75 -3.42 -1.94
C SER A 74 12.44 -3.89 -3.22
N THR A 75 12.39 -5.19 -3.53
CA THR A 75 12.95 -5.74 -4.76
C THR A 75 12.24 -5.21 -5.99
N THR A 76 10.90 -5.14 -5.95
CA THR A 76 10.09 -4.55 -7.02
C THR A 76 10.44 -3.07 -7.20
N MET A 77 10.46 -2.29 -6.13
CA MET A 77 10.87 -0.87 -6.20
C MET A 77 12.29 -0.68 -6.75
N LYS A 78 13.24 -1.53 -6.35
CA LYS A 78 14.61 -1.50 -6.90
C LYS A 78 14.65 -1.83 -8.39
N MET A 79 13.78 -2.71 -8.88
CA MET A 79 13.65 -2.97 -10.32
C MET A 79 13.06 -1.77 -11.06
N LEU A 80 12.03 -1.11 -10.51
CA LEU A 80 11.46 0.13 -11.07
C LEU A 80 12.48 1.27 -11.16
N LEU A 81 13.47 1.29 -10.27
CA LEU A 81 14.58 2.24 -10.28
C LEU A 81 15.79 1.77 -11.13
N GLY A 82 15.72 0.58 -11.73
CA GLY A 82 16.85 0.00 -12.44
C GLY A 82 18.08 -0.26 -11.56
N LEU A 83 17.92 -0.30 -10.23
CA LEU A 83 18.99 -0.67 -9.27
C LEU A 83 19.21 -2.19 -9.27
N VAL A 84 18.19 -2.94 -9.63
CA VAL A 84 18.22 -4.39 -9.78
C VAL A 84 17.64 -4.73 -11.14
N HIS A 85 18.38 -5.53 -11.94
CA HIS A 85 17.86 -6.00 -13.22
C HIS A 85 16.80 -7.07 -13.01
N ALA A 86 15.68 -6.95 -13.71
CA ALA A 86 14.68 -8.00 -13.80
C ALA A 86 15.28 -9.25 -14.45
N SER A 87 14.79 -10.41 -14.04
CA SER A 87 15.10 -11.71 -14.68
C SER A 87 14.14 -12.03 -15.82
N GLY A 88 13.01 -11.32 -15.91
CA GLY A 88 11.99 -11.42 -16.95
C GLY A 88 10.91 -10.37 -16.77
N GLY A 89 10.07 -10.21 -17.78
CA GLY A 89 9.02 -9.20 -17.82
C GLY A 89 9.52 -7.81 -18.15
N GLU A 90 8.61 -6.84 -18.11
CA GLU A 90 8.83 -5.46 -18.51
C GLU A 90 8.37 -4.50 -17.42
N ALA A 91 9.03 -3.35 -17.30
CA ALA A 91 8.62 -2.24 -16.45
C ALA A 91 8.64 -0.94 -17.25
N VAL A 92 7.51 -0.22 -17.23
CA VAL A 92 7.35 1.11 -17.81
C VAL A 92 7.19 2.11 -16.68
N VAL A 93 8.02 3.15 -16.65
CA VAL A 93 8.01 4.22 -15.65
C VAL A 93 7.88 5.55 -16.36
N LEU A 94 6.86 6.33 -16.01
CA LEU A 94 6.54 7.62 -16.64
C LEU A 94 6.45 7.53 -18.18
N GLY A 95 5.84 6.44 -18.67
CA GLY A 95 5.64 6.18 -20.10
C GLY A 95 6.88 5.68 -20.85
N ARG A 96 7.98 5.37 -20.15
CA ARG A 96 9.23 4.88 -20.75
C ARG A 96 9.60 3.51 -20.17
N GLU A 97 9.95 2.57 -21.04
CA GLU A 97 10.46 1.27 -20.61
C GLU A 97 11.76 1.44 -19.82
N MET A 98 11.89 0.78 -18.68
CA MET A 98 13.08 0.85 -17.82
C MET A 98 14.17 -0.09 -18.35
N THR A 99 15.05 0.46 -19.18
CA THR A 99 16.19 -0.25 -19.77
C THR A 99 17.52 0.35 -19.32
N PRO A 100 18.65 -0.36 -19.44
CA PRO A 100 19.98 0.22 -19.18
C PRO A 100 20.28 1.47 -20.01
N ALA A 101 19.71 1.58 -21.21
CA ALA A 101 19.97 2.69 -22.13
C ALA A 101 19.28 4.00 -21.70
N ASN A 102 18.03 3.92 -21.19
CA ASN A 102 17.24 5.12 -20.85
C ASN A 102 17.07 5.35 -19.35
N ARG A 103 17.56 4.45 -18.50
CA ARG A 103 17.44 4.52 -17.04
C ARG A 103 17.79 5.89 -16.46
N LEU A 104 18.91 6.48 -16.87
CA LEU A 104 19.36 7.77 -16.32
C LEU A 104 18.41 8.92 -16.69
N GLU A 105 17.78 8.86 -17.86
CA GLU A 105 16.78 9.84 -18.29
C GLU A 105 15.51 9.73 -17.45
N VAL A 106 15.00 8.51 -17.26
CA VAL A 106 13.83 8.26 -16.41
C VAL A 106 14.08 8.70 -14.97
N LEU A 107 15.23 8.35 -14.40
CA LEU A 107 15.58 8.66 -13.01
C LEU A 107 15.76 10.16 -12.72
N ARG A 108 15.88 11.02 -13.71
CA ARG A 108 15.86 12.48 -13.51
C ARG A 108 14.50 12.97 -13.00
N GLU A 109 13.43 12.28 -13.38
CA GLU A 109 12.06 12.60 -13.02
C GLU A 109 11.55 11.77 -11.83
N VAL A 110 12.42 10.94 -11.23
CA VAL A 110 12.07 10.05 -10.12
C VAL A 110 12.84 10.44 -8.85
N GLY A 111 12.14 10.55 -7.75
CA GLY A 111 12.71 10.62 -6.42
C GLY A 111 12.55 9.28 -5.70
N SER A 112 13.49 8.93 -4.83
CA SER A 112 13.37 7.67 -4.10
C SER A 112 14.03 7.72 -2.72
N LEU A 113 13.40 7.03 -1.78
CA LEU A 113 13.95 6.68 -0.48
C LEU A 113 13.74 5.18 -0.30
N ILE A 114 14.77 4.41 -0.61
CA ILE A 114 14.78 2.94 -0.50
C ILE A 114 15.67 2.54 0.66
N GLU A 115 15.12 1.76 1.59
CA GLU A 115 15.77 1.38 2.84
C GLU A 115 16.02 2.60 3.76
N ALA A 116 17.13 2.63 4.50
CA ALA A 116 17.43 3.73 5.41
C ALA A 116 18.00 4.96 4.67
N PRO A 117 17.68 6.19 5.13
CA PRO A 117 18.25 7.39 4.56
C PRO A 117 19.78 7.40 4.65
N SER A 118 20.44 7.48 3.49
CA SER A 118 21.90 7.60 3.39
C SER A 118 22.30 9.06 3.61
N CYS A 119 22.55 9.44 4.86
CA CYS A 119 22.98 10.78 5.22
C CYS A 119 24.39 10.79 5.80
N TYR A 120 25.14 11.85 5.56
CA TYR A 120 26.43 12.10 6.20
C TYR A 120 26.20 12.64 7.64
N PRO A 121 26.52 11.89 8.69
CA PRO A 121 26.16 12.23 10.07
C PRO A 121 26.92 13.46 10.63
N HIS A 122 28.06 13.77 10.05
CA HIS A 122 28.91 14.92 10.41
C HIS A 122 28.58 16.22 9.67
N LEU A 123 27.55 16.20 8.83
CA LEU A 123 27.01 17.35 8.12
C LEU A 123 25.64 17.74 8.68
N THR A 124 25.24 18.98 8.46
CA THR A 124 23.89 19.48 8.71
C THR A 124 22.91 18.97 7.64
N ALA A 125 21.61 19.17 7.85
CA ALA A 125 20.60 18.83 6.85
C ALA A 125 20.84 19.57 5.52
N ARG A 126 21.10 20.87 5.59
CA ARG A 126 21.40 21.72 4.41
C ARG A 126 22.61 21.22 3.63
N GLU A 127 23.70 20.92 4.32
CA GLU A 127 24.92 20.40 3.67
C GLU A 127 24.69 19.03 3.01
N ASN A 128 23.91 18.15 3.62
CA ASN A 128 23.50 16.89 3.00
C ASN A 128 22.69 17.13 1.72
N LEU A 129 21.72 18.05 1.74
CA LEU A 129 20.94 18.38 0.53
C LEU A 129 21.78 19.12 -0.52
N GLU A 130 22.79 19.91 -0.12
CA GLU A 130 23.71 20.54 -1.05
C GLU A 130 24.49 19.52 -1.89
N ILE A 131 24.86 18.39 -1.30
CA ILE A 131 25.49 17.30 -2.06
C ILE A 131 24.55 16.78 -3.15
N VAL A 132 23.29 16.52 -2.79
CA VAL A 132 22.26 16.05 -3.74
C VAL A 132 22.02 17.10 -4.83
N ARG A 133 21.90 18.37 -4.45
CA ARG A 133 21.74 19.49 -5.37
C ARG A 133 22.82 19.53 -6.44
N ARG A 134 24.09 19.46 -6.00
CA ARG A 134 25.26 19.47 -6.92
C ARG A 134 25.28 18.28 -7.84
N LEU A 135 25.02 17.08 -7.31
CA LEU A 135 25.00 15.84 -8.12
C LEU A 135 23.91 15.87 -9.20
N ARG A 136 22.76 16.50 -8.90
CA ARG A 136 21.62 16.60 -9.84
C ARG A 136 21.61 17.88 -10.67
N GLY A 137 22.53 18.84 -10.43
CA GLY A 137 22.58 20.12 -11.12
C GLY A 137 21.37 21.01 -10.86
N LEU A 138 20.79 20.96 -9.64
CA LEU A 138 19.58 21.69 -9.27
C LEU A 138 19.90 23.12 -8.80
N PRO A 139 18.93 24.08 -8.87
CA PRO A 139 19.09 25.42 -8.32
C PRO A 139 19.14 25.39 -6.78
N GLU A 140 19.76 26.45 -6.19
CA GLU A 140 19.93 26.52 -4.73
C GLU A 140 18.61 26.61 -3.97
N SER A 141 17.59 27.25 -4.55
CA SER A 141 16.26 27.39 -3.97
C SER A 141 15.58 26.06 -3.61
N CYS A 142 15.95 24.96 -4.29
CA CYS A 142 15.40 23.63 -3.99
C CYS A 142 15.71 23.14 -2.58
N ILE A 143 16.81 23.61 -1.96
CA ILE A 143 17.19 23.20 -0.60
C ILE A 143 16.22 23.77 0.43
N ASP A 144 15.97 25.09 0.35
CA ASP A 144 15.07 25.77 1.29
C ASP A 144 13.64 25.24 1.17
N GLU A 145 13.19 25.04 -0.05
CA GLU A 145 11.90 24.42 -0.32
C GLU A 145 11.81 23.02 0.27
N ALA A 146 12.78 22.15 -0.01
CA ALA A 146 12.78 20.77 0.48
C ALA A 146 12.80 20.71 2.02
N LEU A 147 13.62 21.56 2.68
CA LEU A 147 13.67 21.64 4.15
C LEU A 147 12.34 22.12 4.75
N SER A 148 11.70 23.13 4.13
CA SER A 148 10.42 23.66 4.56
C SER A 148 9.30 22.62 4.45
N VAL A 149 9.25 21.87 3.32
CA VAL A 149 8.26 20.82 3.09
C VAL A 149 8.28 19.76 4.19
N VAL A 150 9.48 19.35 4.60
CA VAL A 150 9.66 18.32 5.63
C VAL A 150 9.76 18.88 7.05
N ARG A 151 9.55 20.18 7.23
CA ARG A 151 9.61 20.87 8.54
C ARG A 151 10.94 20.67 9.27
N LEU A 152 12.04 20.87 8.54
CA LEU A 152 13.42 20.87 9.07
C LEU A 152 14.09 22.22 8.88
N ASP A 153 13.32 23.30 8.71
CA ASP A 153 13.75 24.65 8.39
C ASP A 153 13.89 25.56 9.61
N ASP A 154 13.55 25.11 10.83
CA ASP A 154 13.74 25.90 12.04
C ASP A 154 15.23 26.12 12.36
N ALA A 155 15.57 27.32 12.91
CA ALA A 155 16.94 27.76 13.13
C ALA A 155 17.77 26.83 14.04
N LYS A 156 17.15 26.09 14.96
CA LYS A 156 17.82 25.15 15.86
C LYS A 156 18.19 23.86 15.10
N THR A 157 17.26 23.34 14.33
CA THR A 157 17.45 22.11 13.53
C THR A 157 18.47 22.33 12.43
N GLN A 158 18.48 23.49 11.77
CA GLN A 158 19.43 23.80 10.70
C GLN A 158 20.91 23.83 11.16
N ARG A 159 21.17 24.12 12.43
CA ARG A 159 22.52 24.10 13.02
C ARG A 159 22.95 22.74 13.54
N LYS A 160 22.03 21.80 13.62
CA LYS A 160 22.27 20.48 14.21
C LYS A 160 22.87 19.53 13.19
N LEU A 161 23.91 18.80 13.57
CA LEU A 161 24.47 17.73 12.74
C LEU A 161 23.49 16.55 12.64
N VAL A 162 23.41 15.93 11.46
CA VAL A 162 22.48 14.82 11.21
C VAL A 162 22.73 13.60 12.10
N GLY A 163 23.95 13.41 12.56
CA GLY A 163 24.29 12.39 13.56
C GLY A 163 23.49 12.50 14.87
N HIS A 164 23.01 13.70 15.21
CA HIS A 164 22.17 13.94 16.39
C HIS A 164 20.67 14.01 16.07
N PHE A 165 20.25 13.72 14.84
CA PHE A 165 18.84 13.67 14.47
C PHE A 165 18.15 12.44 15.05
N SER A 166 16.87 12.58 15.43
CA SER A 166 16.02 11.43 15.67
C SER A 166 15.84 10.61 14.39
N LEU A 167 15.35 9.38 14.51
CA LEU A 167 15.04 8.55 13.33
C LEU A 167 14.05 9.29 12.41
N GLY A 168 12.97 9.87 12.96
CA GLY A 168 11.99 10.62 12.19
C GLY A 168 12.58 11.85 11.49
N MET A 169 13.52 12.57 12.11
CA MET A 169 14.22 13.67 11.44
C MET A 169 15.09 13.18 10.28
N ARG A 170 15.78 12.05 10.45
CA ARG A 170 16.56 11.45 9.35
C ARG A 170 15.66 10.98 8.21
N GLN A 171 14.53 10.37 8.55
CA GLN A 171 13.54 9.93 7.54
C GLN A 171 13.01 11.12 6.73
N ARG A 172 12.62 12.20 7.42
CA ARG A 172 12.19 13.45 6.77
C ARG A 172 13.30 14.04 5.88
N LEU A 173 14.55 14.03 6.31
CA LEU A 173 15.67 14.48 5.47
C LEU A 173 15.85 13.61 4.22
N GLY A 174 15.69 12.29 4.33
CA GLY A 174 15.69 11.37 3.20
C GLY A 174 14.57 11.67 2.19
N ILE A 175 13.37 11.95 2.70
CA ILE A 175 12.23 12.37 1.87
C ILE A 175 12.51 13.73 1.21
N ALA A 176 13.10 14.70 1.94
CA ALA A 176 13.53 16.00 1.38
C ALA A 176 14.49 15.82 0.20
N ALA A 177 15.50 14.96 0.36
CA ALA A 177 16.45 14.64 -0.70
C ALA A 177 15.77 14.01 -1.93
N ALA A 178 14.79 13.14 -1.70
CA ALA A 178 14.01 12.51 -2.77
C ALA A 178 13.11 13.51 -3.52
N LEU A 179 12.57 14.52 -2.83
CA LEU A 179 11.68 15.55 -3.39
C LEU A 179 12.42 16.64 -4.18
N MET A 180 13.74 16.79 -3.98
CA MET A 180 14.49 17.84 -4.67
C MET A 180 14.37 17.73 -6.18
N GLY A 181 14.07 18.85 -6.83
CA GLY A 181 13.91 18.93 -8.28
C GLY A 181 12.55 18.50 -8.79
N HIS A 182 11.52 18.45 -7.94
CA HIS A 182 10.12 18.18 -8.26
C HIS A 182 9.93 16.92 -9.11
N PRO A 183 10.21 15.73 -8.54
CA PRO A 183 10.03 14.48 -9.27
C PRO A 183 8.56 14.26 -9.63
N ARG A 184 8.29 13.67 -10.80
CA ARG A 184 6.94 13.25 -11.19
C ARG A 184 6.51 11.96 -10.49
N LEU A 185 7.49 11.15 -10.07
CA LEU A 185 7.26 9.90 -9.33
C LEU A 185 8.17 9.84 -8.10
N LEU A 186 7.59 9.50 -6.96
CA LEU A 186 8.31 9.31 -5.69
C LEU A 186 8.11 7.88 -5.20
N LEU A 187 9.20 7.17 -4.91
CA LEU A 187 9.18 5.82 -4.32
C LEU A 187 9.69 5.89 -2.88
N LEU A 188 8.86 5.48 -1.93
CA LEU A 188 9.18 5.49 -0.49
C LEU A 188 9.05 4.07 0.07
N ASP A 189 10.16 3.45 0.44
CA ASP A 189 10.18 2.10 0.99
C ASP A 189 10.12 2.14 2.51
N GLU A 190 8.97 1.72 3.07
CA GLU A 190 8.68 1.68 4.51
C GLU A 190 9.04 2.99 5.27
N PRO A 191 8.59 4.17 4.82
CA PRO A 191 9.05 5.46 5.35
C PRO A 191 8.66 5.71 6.81
N THR A 192 7.73 4.95 7.35
CA THR A 192 7.21 5.05 8.73
C THR A 192 7.86 4.06 9.69
N ASN A 193 8.66 3.12 9.17
CA ASN A 193 9.20 2.01 9.97
C ASN A 193 10.12 2.52 11.10
N GLY A 194 9.84 2.04 12.32
CA GLY A 194 10.62 2.37 13.52
C GLY A 194 10.41 3.78 14.07
N LEU A 195 9.42 4.52 13.57
CA LEU A 195 9.05 5.83 14.09
C LEU A 195 8.09 5.70 15.29
N ASP A 196 8.10 6.71 16.14
CA ASP A 196 7.08 6.89 17.16
C ASP A 196 5.73 7.32 16.54
N PRO A 197 4.60 7.23 17.27
CA PRO A 197 3.28 7.58 16.72
C PRO A 197 3.18 8.98 16.13
N SER A 198 3.90 9.97 16.71
CA SER A 198 3.93 11.34 16.19
C SER A 198 4.64 11.41 14.85
N GLY A 199 5.81 10.77 14.74
CA GLY A 199 6.58 10.69 13.49
C GLY A 199 5.83 9.98 12.37
N ILE A 200 5.12 8.89 12.71
CA ILE A 200 4.24 8.19 11.75
C ILE A 200 3.16 9.13 11.23
N HIS A 201 2.48 9.85 12.11
CA HIS A 201 1.43 10.81 11.71
C HIS A 201 1.97 11.91 10.78
N GLU A 202 3.13 12.48 11.11
CA GLU A 202 3.77 13.53 10.30
C GLU A 202 4.14 13.02 8.89
N ILE A 203 4.73 11.83 8.79
CA ILE A 203 5.09 11.23 7.49
C ILE A 203 3.85 10.91 6.66
N ARG A 204 2.79 10.36 7.27
CA ARG A 204 1.53 10.09 6.58
C ARG A 204 0.90 11.36 5.99
N GLN A 205 0.83 12.42 6.80
CA GLN A 205 0.31 13.70 6.34
C GLN A 205 1.15 14.23 5.17
N LEU A 206 2.47 14.18 5.28
CA LEU A 206 3.39 14.61 4.25
C LEU A 206 3.17 13.85 2.95
N VAL A 207 3.13 12.51 2.99
CA VAL A 207 2.90 11.65 1.80
C VAL A 207 1.56 11.96 1.14
N ARG A 208 0.51 12.13 1.93
CA ARG A 208 -0.85 12.42 1.43
C ARG A 208 -0.95 13.77 0.72
N GLU A 209 -0.18 14.77 1.17
CA GLU A 209 -0.18 16.12 0.58
C GLU A 209 0.63 16.20 -0.72
N MET A 210 1.53 15.25 -1.00
CA MET A 210 2.47 15.33 -2.13
C MET A 210 1.83 15.42 -3.51
N PRO A 211 0.83 14.61 -3.88
CA PRO A 211 0.21 14.73 -5.19
C PRO A 211 -0.42 16.12 -5.42
N GLY A 212 -1.18 16.61 -4.45
CA GLY A 212 -1.85 17.91 -4.54
C GLY A 212 -0.87 19.11 -4.51
N ARG A 213 0.26 18.96 -3.81
CA ARG A 213 1.22 20.06 -3.63
C ARG A 213 2.28 20.12 -4.73
N PHE A 214 2.73 18.96 -5.22
CA PHE A 214 3.84 18.85 -6.18
C PHE A 214 3.42 18.23 -7.52
N GLY A 215 2.17 17.78 -7.67
CA GLY A 215 1.71 17.08 -8.87
C GLY A 215 2.41 15.75 -9.11
N CYS A 216 3.00 15.14 -8.08
CA CYS A 216 3.74 13.88 -8.21
C CYS A 216 2.88 12.67 -7.86
N THR A 217 3.18 11.54 -8.47
CA THR A 217 2.67 10.23 -8.07
C THR A 217 3.56 9.68 -6.95
N VAL A 218 2.98 9.06 -5.94
CA VAL A 218 3.74 8.47 -4.83
C VAL A 218 3.46 6.97 -4.75
N ILE A 219 4.51 6.15 -4.74
CA ILE A 219 4.45 4.74 -4.35
C ILE A 219 5.05 4.63 -2.95
N VAL A 220 4.26 4.16 -1.99
CA VAL A 220 4.70 3.96 -0.61
C VAL A 220 4.50 2.51 -0.21
N SER A 221 5.58 1.84 0.23
CA SER A 221 5.46 0.50 0.77
C SER A 221 5.16 0.51 2.26
N SER A 222 4.39 -0.46 2.71
CA SER A 222 4.21 -0.77 4.13
C SER A 222 3.86 -2.25 4.30
N HIS A 223 4.09 -2.77 5.49
CA HIS A 223 3.57 -4.07 5.91
C HIS A 223 2.30 -3.91 6.78
N LEU A 224 1.90 -2.69 7.10
CA LEU A 224 0.73 -2.36 7.92
C LEU A 224 -0.37 -1.74 7.05
N LEU A 225 -1.49 -2.46 6.94
CA LEU A 225 -2.63 -2.01 6.16
C LEU A 225 -3.25 -0.71 6.72
N SER A 226 -3.31 -0.60 8.05
CA SER A 226 -3.81 0.62 8.73
C SER A 226 -3.01 1.89 8.41
N GLU A 227 -1.74 1.76 8.01
CA GLU A 227 -0.96 2.90 7.54
C GLU A 227 -1.35 3.29 6.11
N ILE A 228 -1.46 2.29 5.23
CA ILE A 228 -1.84 2.50 3.82
C ILE A 228 -3.25 3.11 3.74
N ASP A 229 -4.20 2.60 4.52
CA ASP A 229 -5.57 3.09 4.57
C ASP A 229 -5.68 4.61 4.87
N GLN A 230 -4.73 5.13 5.67
CA GLN A 230 -4.75 6.53 6.07
C GLN A 230 -4.07 7.48 5.07
N MET A 231 -3.34 6.98 4.07
CA MET A 231 -2.59 7.85 3.17
C MET A 231 -2.75 7.54 1.68
N ALA A 232 -3.21 6.35 1.30
CA ALA A 232 -3.25 5.92 -0.08
C ALA A 232 -4.65 6.03 -0.71
N ASP A 233 -4.69 6.34 -1.99
CA ASP A 233 -5.90 6.34 -2.83
C ASP A 233 -6.10 4.97 -3.48
N HIS A 234 -4.98 4.32 -3.85
CA HIS A 234 -4.93 3.00 -4.48
C HIS A 234 -4.00 2.09 -3.70
N VAL A 235 -4.22 0.80 -3.79
CA VAL A 235 -3.38 -0.18 -3.11
C VAL A 235 -3.16 -1.43 -3.96
N GLY A 236 -1.92 -1.91 -3.96
CA GLY A 236 -1.55 -3.24 -4.44
C GLY A 236 -1.12 -4.12 -3.28
N ILE A 237 -1.77 -5.26 -3.12
CA ILE A 237 -1.47 -6.25 -2.09
C ILE A 237 -0.62 -7.35 -2.72
N ILE A 238 0.57 -7.55 -2.17
CA ILE A 238 1.48 -8.60 -2.64
C ILE A 238 1.74 -9.64 -1.57
N ASN A 239 1.89 -10.89 -2.00
CA ASN A 239 2.32 -11.99 -1.16
C ASN A 239 3.22 -12.94 -1.95
N ARG A 240 4.35 -13.37 -1.36
CA ARG A 240 5.30 -14.31 -1.96
C ARG A 240 5.71 -13.96 -3.39
N GLY A 241 5.97 -12.67 -3.63
CA GLY A 241 6.43 -12.16 -4.92
C GLY A 241 5.33 -11.93 -5.96
N ARG A 242 4.07 -12.21 -5.68
CA ARG A 242 2.96 -12.08 -6.63
C ARG A 242 1.97 -11.00 -6.19
N MET A 243 1.38 -10.31 -7.18
CA MET A 243 0.23 -9.44 -6.93
C MET A 243 -0.98 -10.32 -6.61
N VAL A 244 -1.55 -10.11 -5.40
CA VAL A 244 -2.75 -10.82 -4.96
C VAL A 244 -3.99 -10.02 -5.30
N TRP A 245 -3.91 -8.70 -5.14
CA TRP A 245 -4.99 -7.78 -5.48
C TRP A 245 -4.44 -6.38 -5.69
N GLN A 246 -5.07 -5.60 -6.58
CA GLN A 246 -4.83 -4.17 -6.71
C GLN A 246 -6.12 -3.44 -7.11
N GLY A 247 -6.26 -2.19 -6.68
CA GLY A 247 -7.42 -1.35 -6.96
C GLY A 247 -7.46 -0.10 -6.09
N SER A 248 -8.58 0.64 -6.11
CA SER A 248 -8.76 1.78 -5.23
C SER A 248 -8.99 1.34 -3.77
N MET A 249 -8.63 2.19 -2.80
CA MET A 249 -8.99 1.96 -1.40
C MET A 249 -10.50 1.86 -1.21
N ALA A 250 -11.29 2.64 -1.97
CA ALA A 250 -12.74 2.54 -1.95
C ALA A 250 -13.25 1.16 -2.38
N ASP A 251 -12.66 0.56 -3.43
CA ASP A 251 -13.00 -0.80 -3.87
C ASP A 251 -12.62 -1.84 -2.80
N LEU A 252 -11.51 -1.63 -2.09
CA LEU A 252 -11.11 -2.53 -0.99
C LEU A 252 -12.10 -2.44 0.18
N HIS A 253 -12.48 -1.23 0.59
CA HIS A 253 -13.50 -1.00 1.62
C HIS A 253 -14.87 -1.59 1.22
N ALA A 254 -15.26 -1.48 -0.05
CA ALA A 254 -16.52 -2.04 -0.56
C ALA A 254 -16.58 -3.58 -0.49
N ARG A 255 -15.44 -4.25 -0.37
CA ARG A 255 -15.37 -5.72 -0.19
C ARG A 255 -15.67 -6.16 1.24
N ALA A 256 -15.62 -5.25 2.22
CA ALA A 256 -15.92 -5.55 3.61
C ALA A 256 -17.35 -6.10 3.76
N ARG A 257 -17.46 -7.30 4.28
CA ARG A 257 -18.78 -7.85 4.61
C ARG A 257 -19.32 -7.08 5.81
N ARG A 258 -20.59 -6.67 5.71
CA ARG A 258 -21.31 -6.01 6.80
C ARG A 258 -22.30 -6.97 7.39
N TRP A 259 -22.49 -6.89 8.69
CA TRP A 259 -23.50 -7.65 9.41
C TRP A 259 -24.06 -6.83 10.57
N LEU A 260 -25.25 -7.21 11.02
CA LEU A 260 -25.83 -6.66 12.21
C LEU A 260 -25.47 -7.58 13.39
N ALA A 261 -24.87 -7.01 14.42
CA ALA A 261 -24.54 -7.69 15.66
C ALA A 261 -25.58 -7.34 16.73
N LEU A 262 -26.20 -8.37 17.29
CA LEU A 262 -27.22 -8.23 18.35
C LEU A 262 -26.74 -8.89 19.64
N ARG A 263 -27.02 -8.27 20.75
CA ARG A 263 -26.97 -8.89 22.07
C ARG A 263 -28.36 -8.77 22.70
N THR A 264 -28.93 -9.88 23.12
CA THR A 264 -30.28 -9.96 23.62
C THR A 264 -30.32 -10.53 25.04
N THR A 265 -31.46 -10.45 25.69
CA THR A 265 -31.66 -11.08 27.02
C THR A 265 -31.61 -12.61 26.97
N ASP A 266 -31.89 -13.19 25.79
CA ASP A 266 -31.77 -14.63 25.50
C ASP A 266 -31.36 -14.83 24.04
N ASN A 267 -30.02 -14.97 23.83
CA ASN A 267 -29.46 -15.16 22.50
C ASN A 267 -29.88 -16.51 21.87
N ALA A 268 -30.10 -17.54 22.65
CA ALA A 268 -30.51 -18.85 22.12
C ALA A 268 -31.91 -18.79 21.52
N ALA A 269 -32.87 -18.20 22.26
CA ALA A 269 -34.21 -17.99 21.78
C ALA A 269 -34.27 -17.02 20.61
N ALA A 270 -33.43 -15.97 20.61
CA ALA A 270 -33.33 -15.00 19.53
C ALA A 270 -32.78 -15.65 18.25
N ALA A 271 -31.76 -16.52 18.35
CA ALA A 271 -31.20 -17.26 17.20
C ALA A 271 -32.28 -18.15 16.54
N GLY A 272 -33.10 -18.83 17.33
CA GLY A 272 -34.23 -19.61 16.82
C GLY A 272 -35.31 -18.78 16.13
N ALA A 273 -35.39 -17.49 16.46
CA ALA A 273 -36.39 -16.55 15.92
C ALA A 273 -35.93 -15.80 14.68
N LEU A 274 -34.61 -15.75 14.43
CA LEU A 274 -34.00 -14.99 13.36
C LEU A 274 -33.32 -15.92 12.32
N PRO A 275 -33.93 -16.08 11.13
CA PRO A 275 -33.34 -16.92 10.07
C PRO A 275 -31.95 -16.47 9.71
N GLY A 276 -30.99 -17.42 9.72
CA GLY A 276 -29.60 -17.14 9.37
C GLY A 276 -28.77 -16.44 10.46
N ALA A 277 -29.29 -16.37 11.70
CA ALA A 277 -28.52 -15.88 12.83
C ALA A 277 -27.41 -16.90 13.19
N VAL A 278 -26.21 -16.40 13.40
CA VAL A 278 -25.03 -17.18 13.80
C VAL A 278 -24.55 -16.65 15.15
N ALA A 279 -24.33 -17.56 16.10
CA ALA A 279 -23.75 -17.20 17.39
C ALA A 279 -22.27 -16.79 17.22
N ASP A 280 -21.89 -15.69 17.85
CA ASP A 280 -20.54 -15.10 17.82
C ASP A 280 -20.20 -14.60 19.23
N GLY A 281 -19.75 -15.50 20.09
CA GLY A 281 -19.54 -15.26 21.51
C GLY A 281 -20.81 -14.79 22.21
N GLU A 282 -20.77 -13.60 22.85
CA GLU A 282 -21.95 -12.97 23.49
C GLU A 282 -22.91 -12.31 22.50
N TRP A 283 -22.64 -12.37 21.19
CA TRP A 283 -23.38 -11.71 20.13
C TRP A 283 -24.08 -12.73 19.24
N LEU A 284 -25.12 -12.25 18.57
CA LEU A 284 -25.71 -12.92 17.41
C LEU A 284 -25.36 -12.08 16.17
N ARG A 285 -24.84 -12.71 15.13
CA ARG A 285 -24.58 -12.09 13.84
C ARG A 285 -25.70 -12.46 12.87
N ILE A 286 -26.34 -11.45 12.29
CA ILE A 286 -27.29 -11.61 11.19
C ILE A 286 -26.82 -10.80 9.99
N LYS A 287 -27.34 -11.10 8.80
CA LYS A 287 -27.06 -10.34 7.58
C LYS A 287 -27.36 -8.85 7.82
N ALA A 288 -26.50 -7.97 7.30
CA ALA A 288 -26.77 -6.54 7.31
C ALA A 288 -28.09 -6.23 6.60
N VAL A 289 -28.87 -5.34 7.20
CA VAL A 289 -30.18 -4.90 6.72
C VAL A 289 -30.28 -3.39 6.91
N ASP A 290 -31.23 -2.76 6.24
CA ASP A 290 -31.52 -1.34 6.43
C ASP A 290 -32.15 -1.04 7.81
N ASP A 291 -32.17 0.22 8.21
CA ASP A 291 -32.66 0.67 9.50
C ASP A 291 -34.13 0.26 9.76
N ALA A 292 -34.96 0.29 8.72
CA ALA A 292 -36.35 -0.09 8.81
C ALA A 292 -36.49 -1.58 9.15
N THR A 293 -35.74 -2.43 8.49
CA THR A 293 -35.69 -3.87 8.74
C THR A 293 -35.07 -4.17 10.12
N ALA A 294 -34.01 -3.45 10.51
CA ALA A 294 -33.43 -3.56 11.85
C ALA A 294 -34.46 -3.24 12.96
N GLY A 295 -35.27 -2.19 12.74
CA GLY A 295 -36.37 -1.84 13.61
C GLY A 295 -37.42 -2.96 13.69
N GLN A 296 -37.77 -3.60 12.56
CA GLN A 296 -38.71 -4.73 12.56
C GLN A 296 -38.17 -5.97 13.29
N VAL A 297 -36.88 -6.26 13.13
CA VAL A 297 -36.17 -7.32 13.86
C VAL A 297 -36.31 -7.09 15.38
N THR A 298 -36.02 -5.86 15.83
CA THR A 298 -36.10 -5.47 17.24
C THR A 298 -37.53 -5.63 17.78
N LEU A 299 -38.55 -5.13 17.08
CA LEU A 299 -39.94 -5.26 17.43
C LEU A 299 -40.41 -6.72 17.42
N GLY A 300 -39.93 -7.52 16.45
CA GLY A 300 -40.27 -8.96 16.36
C GLY A 300 -39.74 -9.75 17.55
N LEU A 301 -38.55 -9.45 18.02
CA LEU A 301 -37.98 -10.06 19.24
C LEU A 301 -38.71 -9.60 20.50
N ALA A 302 -39.00 -8.30 20.61
CA ALA A 302 -39.72 -7.76 21.75
C ALA A 302 -41.13 -8.40 21.92
N ARG A 303 -41.86 -8.62 20.82
CA ARG A 303 -43.16 -9.33 20.82
C ARG A 303 -43.08 -10.78 21.32
N ARG A 304 -41.89 -11.39 21.26
CA ARG A 304 -41.61 -12.74 21.78
C ARG A 304 -41.03 -12.71 23.20
N GLY A 305 -41.02 -11.54 23.84
CA GLY A 305 -40.49 -11.37 25.20
C GLY A 305 -38.95 -11.33 25.26
N ILE A 306 -38.27 -11.21 24.10
CA ILE A 306 -36.81 -11.16 24.03
C ILE A 306 -36.40 -9.69 23.92
N GLY A 307 -35.74 -9.17 24.95
CA GLY A 307 -35.21 -7.80 24.96
C GLY A 307 -33.96 -7.68 24.15
N VAL A 308 -33.83 -6.67 23.27
CA VAL A 308 -32.58 -6.32 22.60
C VAL A 308 -31.79 -5.40 23.51
N VAL A 309 -30.65 -5.87 24.00
CA VAL A 309 -29.75 -5.14 24.90
C VAL A 309 -28.81 -4.22 24.09
N ARG A 310 -28.38 -4.69 22.93
CA ARG A 310 -27.52 -3.92 22.04
C ARG A 310 -27.69 -4.36 20.59
N LEU A 311 -27.65 -3.39 19.69
CA LEU A 311 -27.75 -3.59 18.25
C LEU A 311 -26.75 -2.66 17.60
N GLU A 312 -25.85 -3.19 16.80
CA GLU A 312 -24.85 -2.40 16.10
C GLU A 312 -24.52 -3.00 14.73
N GLU A 313 -24.29 -2.14 13.75
CA GLU A 313 -23.72 -2.57 12.48
C GLU A 313 -22.21 -2.80 12.68
N ARG A 314 -21.74 -3.95 12.25
CA ARG A 314 -20.31 -4.29 12.20
C ARG A 314 -19.92 -4.60 10.77
N SER A 315 -18.69 -4.31 10.46
CA SER A 315 -18.05 -4.70 9.20
C SER A 315 -16.81 -5.52 9.48
N GLU A 316 -16.44 -6.31 8.50
CA GLU A 316 -15.15 -6.96 8.43
C GLU A 316 -14.05 -5.91 8.46
N SER A 317 -13.00 -6.13 9.24
CA SER A 317 -11.87 -5.24 9.26
C SER A 317 -11.06 -5.35 7.95
N LEU A 318 -10.34 -4.31 7.57
CA LEU A 318 -9.45 -4.38 6.42
C LEU A 318 -8.34 -5.42 6.64
N GLU A 319 -7.89 -5.62 7.88
CA GLU A 319 -6.95 -6.65 8.28
C GLU A 319 -7.49 -8.06 7.99
N ASP A 320 -8.78 -8.32 8.27
CA ASP A 320 -9.41 -9.59 7.94
C ASP A 320 -9.47 -9.83 6.42
N ILE A 321 -9.77 -8.77 5.66
CA ILE A 321 -9.77 -8.84 4.19
C ILE A 321 -8.35 -9.14 3.70
N PHE A 322 -7.35 -8.47 4.23
CA PHE A 322 -5.94 -8.69 3.88
C PHE A 322 -5.50 -10.13 4.19
N LEU A 323 -5.82 -10.65 5.38
CA LEU A 323 -5.51 -12.02 5.76
C LEU A 323 -6.15 -13.05 4.81
N LYS A 324 -7.41 -12.83 4.44
CA LYS A 324 -8.10 -13.68 3.46
C LYS A 324 -7.46 -13.64 2.07
N LEU A 325 -7.14 -12.43 1.58
CA LEU A 325 -6.52 -12.25 0.27
C LEU A 325 -5.12 -12.87 0.22
N THR A 326 -4.37 -12.81 1.32
CA THR A 326 -3.00 -13.35 1.39
C THR A 326 -2.95 -14.84 1.75
N GLY A 327 -4.10 -15.47 2.07
CA GLY A 327 -4.16 -16.86 2.52
C GLY A 327 -3.49 -17.08 3.89
N MET A 328 -3.29 -16.01 4.66
CA MET A 328 -2.79 -16.04 6.03
C MET A 328 -3.98 -16.06 7.00
N GLU A 329 -4.89 -17.04 6.85
CA GLU A 329 -5.92 -17.23 7.86
C GLU A 329 -5.28 -17.45 9.22
N ALA A 330 -5.73 -16.69 10.21
CA ALA A 330 -5.27 -16.87 11.58
C ALA A 330 -5.56 -18.33 11.98
N THR A 331 -4.50 -19.10 12.15
CA THR A 331 -4.58 -20.36 12.88
C THR A 331 -4.86 -19.95 14.33
N LEU A 332 -6.14 -19.90 14.71
CA LEU A 332 -6.62 -19.80 16.09
C LEU A 332 -6.56 -21.18 16.73
#